data_06235a68455fd802b21dea69eb2f8483
#
_entry.id   06235a68455fd802b21dea69eb2f8483
#
_cell.length_a   1.000
_cell.length_b   1.000
_cell.length_c   1.000
_cell.angle_alpha   90.00
_cell.angle_beta   90.00
_cell.angle_gamma   90.00
#
_symmetry.space_group_name_H-M   'P 1'
#
loop_
_entity.id
_entity.type
_entity.pdbx_description
1 polymer ?
#
loop_
_entity_poly.entity_id
_entity_poly.type
_entity_poly.pdbx_seq_one_letter_code
_entity_poly.pdbx_strand_id
1 'polypeptide(L)'
;FLTPLYVKSSLDSFPMEFLEMKTHHRLVFGEDYLAPLEIKSEHLRLQCEREVKGKLLHLRQGYLSSQGKSRILRSLLIQSLPTFATIFSALLSLKGEPIPTKKLDIFLRTAEVFDLDTEVFRIIFQMRYERRKLSKPKLQDLTNKYIEEIRKLSKMVDKL
;
A
#
# COMPACT_ATOMS: atom_id res chain seq x y z
N PHE A 1 -6.88 18.46 -15.25
CA PHE A 1 -8.25 18.81 -14.80
C PHE A 1 -9.13 17.57 -14.92
N LEU A 2 -9.93 17.29 -13.86
CA LEU A 2 -10.93 16.24 -13.86
C LEU A 2 -12.31 16.88 -14.03
N THR A 3 -13.08 16.41 -15.00
CA THR A 3 -14.48 16.81 -15.14
C THR A 3 -15.38 15.83 -14.37
N PRO A 4 -16.58 16.25 -13.89
CA PRO A 4 -17.52 15.35 -13.23
C PRO A 4 -17.88 14.12 -14.08
N LEU A 5 -18.00 14.31 -15.40
CA LEU A 5 -18.26 13.21 -16.33
C LEU A 5 -17.10 12.20 -16.36
N TYR A 6 -15.85 12.68 -16.45
CA TYR A 6 -14.66 11.82 -16.43
C TYR A 6 -14.56 11.04 -15.12
N VAL A 7 -14.78 11.70 -13.98
CA VAL A 7 -14.76 11.04 -12.67
C VAL A 7 -15.74 9.87 -12.65
N LYS A 8 -17.00 10.10 -13.03
CA LYS A 8 -18.04 9.06 -13.05
C LYS A 8 -17.70 7.90 -14.00
N SER A 9 -17.17 8.20 -15.20
CA SER A 9 -16.85 7.17 -16.20
C SER A 9 -15.58 6.40 -15.92
N SER A 10 -14.76 6.82 -14.96
CA SER A 10 -13.44 6.23 -14.68
C SER A 10 -13.37 5.56 -13.29
N LEU A 11 -14.47 5.51 -12.54
CA LEU A 11 -14.52 4.90 -11.21
C LEU A 11 -14.18 3.40 -11.20
N ASP A 12 -14.47 2.70 -12.28
CA ASP A 12 -14.14 1.29 -12.45
C ASP A 12 -12.66 1.06 -12.76
N SER A 13 -12.03 2.02 -13.43
CA SER A 13 -10.64 1.93 -13.90
C SER A 13 -9.62 2.38 -12.83
N PHE A 14 -10.00 3.35 -11.98
CA PHE A 14 -9.13 3.98 -10.98
C PHE A 14 -9.77 4.05 -9.58
N PRO A 15 -10.37 2.96 -9.07
CA PRO A 15 -11.11 3.01 -7.81
C PRO A 15 -10.24 3.34 -6.60
N MET A 16 -8.95 2.96 -6.56
CA MET A 16 -8.04 3.30 -5.47
C MET A 16 -7.71 4.78 -5.43
N GLU A 17 -7.45 5.39 -6.58
CA GLU A 17 -7.15 6.81 -6.73
C GLU A 17 -8.35 7.66 -6.31
N PHE A 18 -9.55 7.29 -6.74
CA PHE A 18 -10.77 7.99 -6.33
C PHE A 18 -11.11 7.78 -4.85
N LEU A 19 -10.79 6.61 -4.28
CA LEU A 19 -10.91 6.38 -2.84
C LEU A 19 -9.96 7.32 -2.06
N GLU A 20 -8.71 7.43 -2.50
CA GLU A 20 -7.73 8.32 -1.88
C GLU A 20 -8.17 9.78 -1.97
N MET A 21 -8.63 10.23 -3.14
CA MET A 21 -9.18 11.58 -3.32
C MET A 21 -10.40 11.81 -2.41
N LYS A 22 -11.37 10.88 -2.38
CA LYS A 22 -12.56 10.98 -1.53
C LYS A 22 -12.20 11.09 -0.05
N THR A 23 -11.19 10.34 0.39
CA THR A 23 -10.81 10.28 1.81
C THR A 23 -9.98 11.50 2.25
N HIS A 24 -9.19 12.09 1.36
CA HIS A 24 -8.19 13.10 1.71
C HIS A 24 -8.41 14.46 1.04
N HIS A 25 -9.52 14.69 0.31
CA HIS A 25 -9.77 16.00 -0.29
C HIS A 25 -10.22 17.03 0.72
N ARG A 26 -10.03 18.30 0.35
CA ARG A 26 -10.56 19.45 1.05
C ARG A 26 -11.26 20.34 0.05
N LEU A 27 -12.56 20.51 0.21
CA LEU A 27 -13.32 21.45 -0.60
C LEU A 27 -12.89 22.89 -0.28
N VAL A 28 -12.42 23.61 -1.29
CA VAL A 28 -12.02 25.01 -1.16
C VAL A 28 -13.12 25.95 -1.67
N PHE A 29 -13.82 25.56 -2.76
CA PHE A 29 -14.88 26.35 -3.37
C PHE A 29 -15.75 25.48 -4.28
N GLY A 30 -17.05 25.80 -4.40
CA GLY A 30 -17.98 25.12 -5.31
C GLY A 30 -18.63 23.88 -4.73
N GLU A 31 -19.12 23.00 -5.61
CA GLU A 31 -19.80 21.76 -5.26
C GLU A 31 -18.81 20.63 -5.03
N ASP A 32 -19.08 19.79 -4.01
CA ASP A 32 -18.25 18.63 -3.72
C ASP A 32 -18.63 17.43 -4.59
N TYR A 33 -17.86 17.18 -5.62
CA TYR A 33 -18.04 16.04 -6.53
C TYR A 33 -17.37 14.75 -6.05
N LEU A 34 -16.54 14.81 -5.01
CA LEU A 34 -15.79 13.64 -4.52
C LEU A 34 -16.50 12.94 -3.37
N ALA A 35 -17.11 13.69 -2.45
CA ALA A 35 -17.81 13.12 -1.30
C ALA A 35 -18.91 12.10 -1.68
N PRO A 36 -19.78 12.34 -2.68
CA PRO A 36 -20.84 11.43 -3.06
C PRO A 36 -20.41 10.24 -3.91
N LEU A 37 -19.11 10.10 -4.26
CA LEU A 37 -18.66 9.00 -5.10
C LEU A 37 -18.89 7.63 -4.45
N GLU A 38 -19.51 6.73 -5.19
CA GLU A 38 -19.69 5.33 -4.81
C GLU A 38 -18.66 4.47 -5.53
N ILE A 39 -17.69 3.96 -4.77
CA ILE A 39 -16.64 3.09 -5.28
C ILE A 39 -17.06 1.65 -5.06
N LYS A 40 -17.29 0.91 -6.15
CA LYS A 40 -17.71 -0.49 -6.08
C LYS A 40 -16.58 -1.36 -5.53
N SER A 41 -16.90 -2.15 -4.51
CA SER A 41 -15.95 -3.05 -3.84
C SER A 41 -15.30 -4.04 -4.81
N GLU A 42 -16.04 -4.50 -5.81
CA GLU A 42 -15.53 -5.40 -6.85
C GLU A 42 -14.37 -4.79 -7.64
N HIS A 43 -14.54 -3.55 -8.13
CA HIS A 43 -13.49 -2.86 -8.89
C HIS A 43 -12.28 -2.55 -7.99
N LEU A 44 -12.54 -2.10 -6.76
CA LEU A 44 -11.49 -1.82 -5.79
C LEU A 44 -10.69 -3.08 -5.45
N ARG A 45 -11.35 -4.21 -5.25
CA ARG A 45 -10.71 -5.51 -5.01
C ARG A 45 -9.82 -5.92 -6.18
N LEU A 46 -10.33 -5.85 -7.40
CA LEU A 46 -9.57 -6.22 -8.59
C LEU A 46 -8.33 -5.35 -8.77
N GLN A 47 -8.43 -4.04 -8.53
CA GLN A 47 -7.27 -3.16 -8.59
C GLN A 47 -6.28 -3.49 -7.48
N CYS A 48 -6.72 -3.69 -6.22
CA CYS A 48 -5.85 -4.10 -5.12
C CYS A 48 -5.10 -5.41 -5.44
N GLU A 49 -5.78 -6.41 -5.98
CA GLU A 49 -5.18 -7.69 -6.37
C GLU A 49 -4.07 -7.48 -7.41
N ARG A 50 -4.37 -6.74 -8.47
CA ARG A 50 -3.39 -6.42 -9.53
C ARG A 50 -2.19 -5.66 -8.98
N GLU A 51 -2.43 -4.64 -8.16
CA GLU A 51 -1.37 -3.83 -7.59
C GLU A 51 -0.48 -4.62 -6.61
N VAL A 52 -1.05 -5.40 -5.70
CA VAL A 52 -0.28 -6.24 -4.78
C VAL A 52 0.59 -7.23 -5.54
N LYS A 53 0.04 -7.94 -6.55
CA LYS A 53 0.79 -8.91 -7.37
C LYS A 53 1.91 -8.22 -8.16
N GLY A 54 1.64 -7.07 -8.77
CA GLY A 54 2.62 -6.30 -9.52
C GLY A 54 3.76 -5.80 -8.62
N LYS A 55 3.43 -5.27 -7.42
CA LYS A 55 4.46 -4.81 -6.47
C LYS A 55 5.25 -5.96 -5.84
N LEU A 56 4.63 -7.11 -5.60
CA LEU A 56 5.35 -8.31 -5.17
C LEU A 56 6.39 -8.75 -6.20
N LEU A 57 6.02 -8.76 -7.49
CA LEU A 57 6.97 -9.06 -8.57
C LEU A 57 8.11 -8.05 -8.60
N HIS A 58 7.81 -6.76 -8.49
CA HIS A 58 8.81 -5.70 -8.45
C HIS A 58 9.76 -5.82 -7.24
N LEU A 59 9.26 -6.15 -6.05
CA LEU A 59 10.09 -6.41 -4.87
C LEU A 59 11.06 -7.57 -5.09
N ARG A 60 10.60 -8.67 -5.70
CA ARG A 60 11.44 -9.84 -6.01
C ARG A 60 12.53 -9.51 -7.03
N GLN A 61 12.18 -8.79 -8.10
CA GLN A 61 13.14 -8.33 -9.10
C GLN A 61 14.19 -7.39 -8.48
N GLY A 62 13.74 -6.45 -7.64
CA GLY A 62 14.63 -5.53 -6.93
C GLY A 62 15.56 -6.26 -5.95
N TYR A 63 15.07 -7.28 -5.26
CA TYR A 63 15.89 -8.12 -4.38
C TYR A 63 16.99 -8.85 -5.16
N LEU A 64 16.65 -9.53 -6.26
CA LEU A 64 17.60 -10.23 -7.11
C LEU A 64 18.63 -9.27 -7.73
N SER A 65 18.17 -8.16 -8.28
CA SER A 65 19.02 -7.14 -8.89
C SER A 65 19.95 -6.44 -7.89
N SER A 66 19.61 -6.46 -6.60
CA SER A 66 20.44 -5.86 -5.55
C SER A 66 21.77 -6.57 -5.35
N GLN A 67 21.87 -7.86 -5.72
CA GLN A 67 23.04 -8.71 -5.44
C GLN A 67 23.48 -8.65 -3.97
N GLY A 68 22.51 -8.46 -3.06
CA GLY A 68 22.76 -8.32 -1.62
C GLY A 68 23.47 -7.03 -1.21
N LYS A 69 23.52 -6.00 -2.06
CA LYS A 69 24.08 -4.69 -1.72
C LYS A 69 23.13 -3.94 -0.77
N SER A 70 23.58 -3.69 0.46
CA SER A 70 22.77 -3.11 1.54
C SER A 70 22.11 -1.78 1.16
N ARG A 71 22.80 -0.90 0.41
CA ARG A 71 22.26 0.38 -0.05
C ARG A 71 21.03 0.17 -0.94
N ILE A 72 21.08 -0.80 -1.85
CA ILE A 72 19.99 -1.09 -2.80
C ILE A 72 18.82 -1.72 -2.07
N LEU A 73 19.05 -2.71 -1.19
CA LEU A 73 18.00 -3.33 -0.37
C LEU A 73 17.28 -2.32 0.51
N ARG A 74 18.05 -1.44 1.19
CA ARG A 74 17.47 -0.37 1.99
C ARG A 74 16.60 0.55 1.14
N SER A 75 17.07 0.95 -0.03
CA SER A 75 16.32 1.81 -0.94
C SER A 75 15.02 1.15 -1.40
N LEU A 76 15.09 -0.13 -1.78
CA LEU A 76 13.93 -0.94 -2.19
C LEU A 76 12.83 -0.95 -1.13
N LEU A 77 13.18 -1.27 0.12
CA LEU A 77 12.23 -1.31 1.24
C LEU A 77 11.60 0.07 1.49
N ILE A 78 12.41 1.12 1.57
CA ILE A 78 11.93 2.47 1.88
C ILE A 78 11.08 3.04 0.75
N GLN A 79 11.44 2.80 -0.51
CA GLN A 79 10.70 3.32 -1.67
C GLN A 79 9.38 2.58 -1.90
N SER A 80 9.22 1.37 -1.38
CA SER A 80 7.95 0.64 -1.47
C SER A 80 6.86 1.21 -0.55
N LEU A 81 7.22 1.87 0.56
CA LEU A 81 6.26 2.33 1.57
C LEU A 81 5.12 3.23 1.03
N PRO A 82 5.37 4.27 0.20
CA PRO A 82 4.27 5.10 -0.28
C PRO A 82 3.23 4.32 -1.07
N THR A 83 3.67 3.46 -1.97
CA THR A 83 2.77 2.65 -2.81
C THR A 83 1.96 1.66 -1.97
N PHE A 84 2.60 0.97 -1.01
CA PHE A 84 1.85 0.07 -0.13
C PHE A 84 0.92 0.81 0.83
N ALA A 85 1.19 2.06 1.20
CA ALA A 85 0.26 2.85 1.99
C ALA A 85 -1.09 3.02 1.27
N THR A 86 -1.07 3.36 -0.02
CA THR A 86 -2.29 3.49 -0.85
C THR A 86 -3.03 2.15 -0.98
N ILE A 87 -2.31 1.06 -1.27
CA ILE A 87 -2.88 -0.29 -1.37
C ILE A 87 -3.52 -0.71 -0.03
N PHE A 88 -2.82 -0.50 1.08
CA PHE A 88 -3.28 -0.89 2.41
C PHE A 88 -4.51 -0.09 2.85
N SER A 89 -4.56 1.20 2.54
CA SER A 89 -5.76 2.02 2.76
C SER A 89 -6.97 1.45 2.00
N ALA A 90 -6.78 1.05 0.75
CA ALA A 90 -7.84 0.44 -0.05
C ALA A 90 -8.28 -0.93 0.51
N LEU A 91 -7.34 -1.74 0.99
CA LEU A 91 -7.64 -3.04 1.61
C LEU A 91 -8.40 -2.88 2.94
N LEU A 92 -8.05 -1.89 3.76
CA LEU A 92 -8.81 -1.56 4.98
C LEU A 92 -10.24 -1.14 4.62
N SER A 93 -10.41 -0.29 3.61
CA SER A 93 -11.74 0.11 3.12
C SER A 93 -12.57 -1.09 2.66
N LEU A 94 -11.97 -2.05 1.94
CA LEU A 94 -12.65 -3.30 1.52
C LEU A 94 -13.10 -4.17 2.71
N LYS A 95 -12.39 -4.10 3.82
CA LYS A 95 -12.74 -4.79 5.07
C LYS A 95 -13.73 -4.00 5.95
N GLY A 96 -14.14 -2.80 5.52
CA GLY A 96 -15.01 -1.94 6.34
C GLY A 96 -14.28 -1.31 7.53
N GLU A 97 -12.95 -1.32 7.53
CA GLU A 97 -12.13 -0.77 8.60
C GLU A 97 -11.87 0.72 8.41
N PRO A 98 -11.80 1.50 9.49
CA PRO A 98 -11.43 2.90 9.40
C PRO A 98 -9.98 3.05 8.89
N ILE A 99 -9.77 4.00 7.97
CA ILE A 99 -8.44 4.28 7.42
C ILE A 99 -7.71 5.27 8.35
N PRO A 100 -6.59 4.88 8.99
CA PRO A 100 -5.82 5.78 9.83
C PRO A 100 -5.20 6.93 9.02
N THR A 101 -4.99 8.08 9.66
CA THR A 101 -4.36 9.25 9.00
C THR A 101 -2.83 9.13 8.91
N LYS A 102 -2.21 8.44 9.88
CA LYS A 102 -0.75 8.25 9.89
C LYS A 102 -0.36 7.01 9.09
N LYS A 103 0.63 7.16 8.22
CA LYS A 103 1.09 6.05 7.35
C LYS A 103 1.51 4.80 8.13
N LEU A 104 2.22 4.96 9.24
CA LEU A 104 2.61 3.81 10.08
C LEU A 104 1.37 3.05 10.59
N ASP A 105 0.35 3.78 11.06
CA ASP A 105 -0.86 3.17 11.62
C ASP A 105 -1.65 2.43 10.53
N ILE A 106 -1.65 2.91 9.28
CA ILE A 106 -2.21 2.19 8.13
C ILE A 106 -1.54 0.81 7.98
N PHE A 107 -0.19 0.77 8.03
CA PHE A 107 0.56 -0.48 7.90
C PHE A 107 0.29 -1.43 9.07
N LEU A 108 0.29 -0.91 10.30
CA LEU A 108 0.05 -1.73 11.49
C LEU A 108 -1.39 -2.26 11.51
N ARG A 109 -2.37 -1.41 11.20
CA ARG A 109 -3.77 -1.86 11.15
C ARG A 109 -3.99 -2.89 10.05
N THR A 110 -3.41 -2.69 8.87
CA THR A 110 -3.48 -3.70 7.80
C THR A 110 -2.83 -5.01 8.22
N ALA A 111 -1.67 -4.95 8.89
CA ALA A 111 -0.99 -6.14 9.37
C ALA A 111 -1.85 -6.91 10.40
N GLU A 112 -2.52 -6.22 11.31
CA GLU A 112 -3.46 -6.84 12.25
C GLU A 112 -4.66 -7.50 11.54
N VAL A 113 -5.30 -6.79 10.61
CA VAL A 113 -6.49 -7.27 9.89
C VAL A 113 -6.18 -8.47 8.99
N PHE A 114 -4.98 -8.54 8.43
CA PHE A 114 -4.54 -9.60 7.52
C PHE A 114 -3.54 -10.58 8.15
N ASP A 115 -3.40 -10.60 9.46
CA ASP A 115 -2.50 -11.52 10.20
C ASP A 115 -1.06 -11.53 9.63
N LEU A 116 -0.50 -10.32 9.44
CA LEU A 116 0.87 -10.13 8.97
C LEU A 116 1.79 -9.73 10.14
N ASP A 117 3.09 -9.92 9.98
CA ASP A 117 4.08 -9.52 10.98
C ASP A 117 4.25 -7.99 11.05
N THR A 118 3.66 -7.37 12.08
CA THR A 118 3.73 -5.93 12.31
C THR A 118 5.16 -5.41 12.52
N GLU A 119 6.06 -6.23 13.08
CA GLU A 119 7.43 -5.81 13.39
C GLU A 119 8.26 -5.57 12.12
N VAL A 120 8.01 -6.33 11.06
CA VAL A 120 8.63 -6.12 9.74
C VAL A 120 8.38 -4.69 9.26
N PHE A 121 7.13 -4.24 9.33
CA PHE A 121 6.76 -2.89 8.90
C PHE A 121 7.34 -1.80 9.83
N ARG A 122 7.30 -2.01 11.17
CA ARG A 122 7.91 -1.08 12.14
C ARG A 122 9.38 -0.84 11.83
N ILE A 123 10.15 -1.88 11.61
CA ILE A 123 11.59 -1.75 11.34
C ILE A 123 11.84 -0.94 10.07
N ILE A 124 11.04 -1.14 9.00
CA ILE A 124 11.20 -0.38 7.75
C ILE A 124 10.88 1.10 7.98
N PHE A 125 9.83 1.42 8.77
CA PHE A 125 9.52 2.80 9.15
C PHE A 125 10.63 3.42 9.99
N GLN A 126 11.20 2.71 10.97
CA GLN A 126 12.35 3.19 11.75
C GLN A 126 13.58 3.45 10.86
N MET A 127 13.82 2.58 9.87
CA MET A 127 14.90 2.82 8.90
C MET A 127 14.69 4.12 8.11
N ARG A 128 13.44 4.46 7.77
CA ARG A 128 13.11 5.67 7.00
C ARG A 128 13.17 6.93 7.86
N TYR A 129 12.50 6.93 9.00
CA TYR A 129 12.24 8.15 9.78
C TYR A 129 13.22 8.35 10.96
N GLU A 130 13.69 7.27 11.57
CA GLU A 130 14.61 7.29 12.71
C GLU A 130 16.06 7.02 12.30
N ARG A 131 16.33 6.86 11.00
CA ARG A 131 17.66 6.55 10.42
C ARG A 131 18.30 5.28 11.00
N ARG A 132 17.49 4.34 11.50
CA ARG A 132 17.96 3.04 12.00
C ARG A 132 18.83 2.36 10.94
N LYS A 133 20.03 1.93 11.35
CA LYS A 133 20.94 1.16 10.51
C LYS A 133 20.87 -0.31 10.88
N LEU A 134 20.88 -1.17 9.87
CA LEU A 134 20.94 -2.62 10.04
C LEU A 134 22.23 -3.15 9.41
N SER A 135 22.81 -4.21 10.01
CA SER A 135 23.89 -4.97 9.38
C SER A 135 23.38 -5.65 8.10
N LYS A 136 24.31 -5.98 7.20
CA LYS A 136 23.94 -6.62 5.92
C LYS A 136 23.10 -7.89 6.09
N PRO A 137 23.44 -8.85 6.99
CA PRO A 137 22.60 -10.04 7.19
C PRO A 137 21.19 -9.71 7.70
N LYS A 138 21.07 -8.78 8.65
CA LYS A 138 19.75 -8.35 9.19
C LYS A 138 18.89 -7.66 8.12
N LEU A 139 19.51 -6.91 7.23
CA LEU A 139 18.78 -6.24 6.14
C LEU A 139 18.30 -7.24 5.08
N GLN A 140 19.10 -8.26 4.77
CA GLN A 140 18.70 -9.34 3.89
C GLN A 140 17.55 -10.16 4.50
N ASP A 141 17.64 -10.54 5.78
CA ASP A 141 16.55 -11.22 6.49
C ASP A 141 15.26 -10.40 6.52
N LEU A 142 15.35 -9.11 6.86
CA LEU A 142 14.20 -8.21 6.83
C LEU A 142 13.57 -8.13 5.43
N THR A 143 14.38 -8.06 4.38
CA THR A 143 13.86 -7.97 3.00
C THR A 143 13.12 -9.27 2.62
N ASN A 144 13.67 -10.43 2.99
CA ASN A 144 13.01 -11.72 2.76
C ASN A 144 11.68 -11.81 3.52
N LYS A 145 11.66 -11.44 4.81
CA LYS A 145 10.44 -11.41 5.62
C LYS A 145 9.39 -10.48 5.01
N TYR A 146 9.79 -9.28 4.60
CA TYR A 146 8.88 -8.34 3.96
C TYR A 146 8.26 -8.90 2.67
N ILE A 147 9.06 -9.51 1.80
CA ILE A 147 8.56 -10.17 0.57
C ILE A 147 7.57 -11.29 0.92
N GLU A 148 7.85 -12.09 1.96
CA GLU A 148 6.94 -13.15 2.41
C GLU A 148 5.62 -12.60 2.97
N GLU A 149 5.65 -11.51 3.74
CA GLU A 149 4.42 -10.88 4.23
C GLU A 149 3.57 -10.33 3.07
N ILE A 150 4.18 -9.68 2.08
CA ILE A 150 3.46 -9.23 0.88
C ILE A 150 2.93 -10.44 0.06
N ARG A 151 3.65 -11.57 0.04
CA ARG A 151 3.18 -12.80 -0.60
C ARG A 151 1.96 -13.39 0.12
N LYS A 152 1.96 -13.42 1.46
CA LYS A 152 0.80 -13.84 2.25
C LYS A 152 -0.41 -12.95 1.94
N LEU A 153 -0.21 -11.63 1.98
CA LEU A 153 -1.24 -10.66 1.66
C LEU A 153 -1.83 -10.88 0.26
N SER A 154 -0.99 -11.08 -0.75
CA SER A 154 -1.43 -11.36 -2.12
C SER A 154 -2.40 -12.53 -2.21
N LYS A 155 -2.13 -13.63 -1.48
CA LYS A 155 -3.02 -14.81 -1.43
C LYS A 155 -4.34 -14.55 -0.71
N MET A 156 -4.35 -13.64 0.26
CA MET A 156 -5.57 -13.27 0.98
C MET A 156 -6.46 -12.34 0.15
N VAL A 157 -5.85 -11.42 -0.60
CA VAL A 157 -6.58 -10.49 -1.47
C VAL A 157 -7.29 -11.23 -2.62
N ASP A 158 -6.72 -12.32 -3.12
CA ASP A 158 -7.35 -13.19 -4.13
C ASP A 158 -8.69 -13.80 -3.64
N LYS A 159 -8.90 -13.86 -2.32
CA LYS A 159 -10.05 -14.50 -1.67
C LYS A 159 -11.05 -13.50 -1.08
N LEU A 160 -10.81 -12.20 -1.24
CA LEU A 160 -11.74 -11.14 -0.86
C LEU A 160 -12.85 -11.03 -1.91
#